data_8685ca870b5c1104a10ce3562c999344
#
_entry.id   8685ca870b5c1104a10ce3562c999344
#
_cell.length_a   1.000
_cell.length_b   1.000
_cell.length_c   1.000
_cell.angle_alpha   90.00
_cell.angle_beta   90.00
_cell.angle_gamma   90.00
#
_symmetry.space_group_name_H-M   'P 1'
#
loop_
_entity.id
_entity.type
_entity.pdbx_description
1 polymer ?
#
loop_
_entity_poly.entity_id
_entity_poly.type
_entity_poly.pdbx_seq_one_letter_code
_entity_poly.pdbx_strand_id
1 'polypeptide(L)'
;MWAALAVAVPFGPMPAVAQSEISRAQPPLATEPLAIHSAAKTYRFHVEVARTGYEQEAGLMFRKAVPPFGGMIFPMQPIREAQFWMHNTIIPLDMLFIRTDGTIARITTAKALDDGIDSSGEPVAAVLELGAGRAAALGIKEGDRVEWQGLPRG
;
A
#
# COMPACT_ATOMS: atom_id res chain seq x y z
N MET A 1 -56.17 -26.93 14.48
CA MET A 1 -55.50 -26.36 13.28
C MET A 1 -55.07 -24.94 13.61
N TRP A 2 -53.79 -24.76 13.84
CA TRP A 2 -53.25 -23.42 14.09
C TRP A 2 -52.48 -23.00 12.84
N ALA A 3 -52.98 -21.97 12.19
CA ALA A 3 -52.30 -21.37 11.04
C ALA A 3 -51.26 -20.39 11.55
N ALA A 4 -49.98 -20.67 11.28
CA ALA A 4 -48.88 -19.74 11.53
C ALA A 4 -48.87 -18.71 10.41
N LEU A 5 -49.17 -17.44 10.70
CA LEU A 5 -48.95 -16.33 9.80
C LEU A 5 -47.45 -16.01 9.78
N ALA A 6 -46.79 -16.31 8.68
CA ALA A 6 -45.45 -15.82 8.41
C ALA A 6 -45.52 -14.34 8.01
N VAL A 7 -45.03 -13.46 8.88
CA VAL A 7 -44.84 -12.05 8.56
C VAL A 7 -43.56 -11.92 7.76
N ALA A 8 -43.70 -11.72 6.45
CA ALA A 8 -42.57 -11.37 5.59
C ALA A 8 -42.16 -9.92 5.88
N VAL A 9 -40.98 -9.74 6.50
CA VAL A 9 -40.38 -8.43 6.64
C VAL A 9 -39.77 -8.03 5.27
N PRO A 10 -40.20 -6.94 4.65
CA PRO A 10 -39.62 -6.50 3.39
C PRO A 10 -38.17 -6.04 3.66
N PHE A 11 -37.20 -6.75 3.10
CA PHE A 11 -35.84 -6.23 2.95
C PHE A 11 -35.90 -5.04 1.98
N GLY A 12 -36.03 -3.83 2.50
CA GLY A 12 -35.83 -2.62 1.73
C GLY A 12 -34.37 -2.52 1.28
N PRO A 13 -34.06 -1.92 0.11
CA PRO A 13 -32.68 -1.68 -0.29
C PRO A 13 -31.99 -0.86 0.80
N MET A 14 -30.92 -1.39 1.36
CA MET A 14 -30.04 -0.62 2.23
C MET A 14 -29.53 0.59 1.46
N PRO A 15 -29.53 1.81 2.04
CA PRO A 15 -28.95 2.94 1.36
C PRO A 15 -27.48 2.61 1.07
N ALA A 16 -27.10 2.71 -0.20
CA ALA A 16 -25.69 2.66 -0.58
C ALA A 16 -24.99 3.76 0.23
N VAL A 17 -24.12 3.37 1.16
CA VAL A 17 -23.24 4.30 1.83
C VAL A 17 -22.43 4.91 0.70
N ALA A 18 -22.65 6.19 0.42
CA ALA A 18 -21.88 6.91 -0.58
C ALA A 18 -20.43 6.84 -0.11
N GLN A 19 -19.63 6.01 -0.78
CA GLN A 19 -18.18 6.04 -0.61
C GLN A 19 -17.77 7.44 -1.06
N SER A 20 -17.28 8.24 -0.13
CA SER A 20 -16.78 9.57 -0.46
C SER A 20 -15.56 9.37 -1.35
N GLU A 21 -15.71 9.66 -2.65
CA GLU A 21 -14.61 9.61 -3.58
C GLU A 21 -13.47 10.50 -3.07
N ILE A 22 -12.27 9.92 -2.99
CA ILE A 22 -11.06 10.66 -2.64
C ILE A 22 -10.75 11.58 -3.82
N SER A 23 -10.92 12.89 -3.64
CA SER A 23 -10.80 13.90 -4.69
C SER A 23 -9.56 14.80 -4.56
N ARG A 24 -8.74 14.58 -3.55
CA ARG A 24 -7.51 15.33 -3.28
C ARG A 24 -6.51 14.51 -2.47
N ALA A 25 -5.24 14.93 -2.52
CA ALA A 25 -4.20 14.32 -1.70
C ALA A 25 -4.56 14.40 -0.20
N GLN A 26 -4.34 13.31 0.53
CA GLN A 26 -4.38 13.37 1.99
C GLN A 26 -3.26 14.26 2.54
N PRO A 27 -3.42 14.85 3.74
CA PRO A 27 -2.34 15.55 4.40
C PRO A 27 -1.10 14.64 4.55
N PRO A 28 0.11 15.21 4.62
CA PRO A 28 1.30 14.42 4.91
C PRO A 28 1.13 13.66 6.23
N LEU A 29 1.46 12.36 6.20
CA LEU A 29 1.44 11.50 7.38
C LEU A 29 2.76 11.60 8.15
N ALA A 30 2.74 11.18 9.41
CA ALA A 30 3.96 11.07 10.21
C ALA A 30 4.94 10.10 9.54
N THR A 31 6.22 10.48 9.52
CA THR A 31 7.27 9.68 8.90
C THR A 31 8.03 8.87 9.94
N GLU A 32 8.51 7.70 9.52
CA GLU A 32 9.37 6.83 10.31
C GLU A 32 10.65 6.48 9.53
N PRO A 33 11.77 6.25 10.24
CA PRO A 33 13.00 5.78 9.61
C PRO A 33 12.84 4.35 9.11
N LEU A 34 13.38 4.10 7.93
CA LEU A 34 13.42 2.80 7.28
C LEU A 34 14.77 2.63 6.60
N ALA A 35 15.35 1.45 6.65
CA ALA A 35 16.58 1.14 5.92
C ALA A 35 16.36 0.03 4.92
N ILE A 36 17.04 0.12 3.77
CA ILE A 36 17.12 -0.95 2.78
C ILE A 36 18.58 -1.36 2.63
N HIS A 37 18.87 -2.62 2.95
CA HIS A 37 20.18 -3.22 2.83
C HIS A 37 20.29 -3.90 1.46
N SER A 38 21.06 -3.29 0.56
CA SER A 38 21.40 -3.89 -0.73
C SER A 38 22.84 -4.45 -0.69
N ALA A 39 23.21 -5.20 -1.73
CA ALA A 39 24.55 -5.77 -1.82
C ALA A 39 25.65 -4.69 -1.78
N ALA A 40 25.40 -3.48 -2.29
CA ALA A 40 26.37 -2.40 -2.36
C ALA A 40 26.47 -1.60 -1.05
N LYS A 41 25.34 -1.26 -0.46
CA LYS A 41 25.27 -0.45 0.76
C LYS A 41 23.87 -0.41 1.36
N THR A 42 23.76 0.23 2.54
CA THR A 42 22.48 0.51 3.20
C THR A 42 21.99 1.92 2.83
N TYR A 43 20.75 1.99 2.39
CA TYR A 43 20.06 3.24 2.12
C TYR A 43 19.07 3.55 3.24
N ARG A 44 19.02 4.81 3.66
CA ARG A 44 18.13 5.27 4.73
C ARG A 44 17.03 6.16 4.14
N PHE A 45 15.79 5.85 4.49
CA PHE A 45 14.59 6.55 4.08
C PHE A 45 13.85 7.09 5.31
N HIS A 46 13.04 8.12 5.10
CA HIS A 46 11.99 8.56 6.01
C HIS A 46 10.66 8.45 5.27
N VAL A 47 9.86 7.47 5.64
CA VAL A 47 8.64 7.11 4.91
C VAL A 47 7.40 7.44 5.71
N GLU A 48 6.38 7.97 5.05
CA GLU A 48 5.05 8.11 5.63
C GLU A 48 4.47 6.71 5.91
N VAL A 49 3.67 6.58 6.97
CA VAL A 49 3.09 5.28 7.35
C VAL A 49 1.58 5.35 7.27
N ALA A 50 1.00 4.63 6.30
CA ALA A 50 -0.44 4.51 6.12
C ALA A 50 -1.01 3.38 7.01
N ARG A 51 -1.61 3.74 8.16
CA ARG A 51 -2.09 2.76 9.14
C ARG A 51 -3.60 2.54 9.10
N THR A 52 -4.37 3.59 8.90
CA THR A 52 -5.83 3.48 8.85
C THR A 52 -6.31 3.04 7.47
N GLY A 53 -7.55 2.51 7.40
CA GLY A 53 -8.15 2.14 6.12
C GLY A 53 -8.19 3.32 5.15
N TYR A 54 -8.55 4.52 5.62
CA TYR A 54 -8.55 5.73 4.79
C TYR A 54 -7.15 6.10 4.30
N GLU A 55 -6.14 6.08 5.19
CA GLU A 55 -4.76 6.39 4.81
C GLU A 55 -4.21 5.43 3.76
N GLN A 56 -4.55 4.13 3.87
CA GLN A 56 -4.15 3.12 2.90
C GLN A 56 -4.90 3.28 1.57
N GLU A 57 -6.19 3.59 1.60
CA GLU A 57 -6.98 3.83 0.40
C GLU A 57 -6.51 5.09 -0.34
N ALA A 58 -6.28 6.17 0.39
CA ALA A 58 -5.80 7.43 -0.17
C ALA A 58 -4.36 7.34 -0.68
N GLY A 59 -3.50 6.64 0.06
CA GLY A 59 -2.11 6.43 -0.30
C GLY A 59 -1.43 7.69 -0.83
N LEU A 60 -0.79 7.59 -1.98
CA LEU A 60 -0.15 8.70 -2.70
C LEU A 60 -1.04 9.34 -3.77
N MET A 61 -2.36 9.09 -3.75
CA MET A 61 -3.30 9.74 -4.68
C MET A 61 -3.11 11.26 -4.69
N PHE A 62 -3.12 11.85 -5.88
CA PHE A 62 -2.97 13.30 -6.12
C PHE A 62 -1.66 13.93 -5.62
N ARG A 63 -0.70 13.15 -5.12
CA ARG A 63 0.64 13.65 -4.81
C ARG A 63 1.39 13.99 -6.10
N LYS A 64 2.09 15.12 -6.12
CA LYS A 64 2.84 15.59 -7.27
C LYS A 64 4.27 15.07 -7.34
N ALA A 65 4.80 14.61 -6.22
CA ALA A 65 6.16 14.08 -6.12
C ALA A 65 6.32 13.22 -4.86
N VAL A 66 7.33 12.35 -4.89
CA VAL A 66 7.87 11.63 -3.73
C VAL A 66 9.32 12.06 -3.57
N PRO A 67 9.75 12.48 -2.37
CA PRO A 67 11.14 12.84 -2.13
C PRO A 67 12.10 11.68 -2.47
N PRO A 68 13.35 11.95 -2.88
CA PRO A 68 14.31 10.91 -3.27
C PRO A 68 14.56 9.81 -2.24
N PHE A 69 14.53 10.15 -0.94
CA PHE A 69 14.63 9.23 0.19
C PHE A 69 13.39 9.26 1.08
N GLY A 70 12.24 9.56 0.48
CA GLY A 70 10.91 9.44 1.05
C GLY A 70 10.15 8.30 0.43
N GLY A 71 8.88 8.20 0.77
CA GLY A 71 7.95 7.20 0.28
C GLY A 71 6.80 7.01 1.25
N MET A 72 6.00 6.00 0.99
CA MET A 72 4.92 5.59 1.89
C MET A 72 4.94 4.08 2.09
N ILE A 73 4.84 3.64 3.35
CA ILE A 73 4.75 2.23 3.68
C ILE A 73 3.35 1.88 4.19
N PHE A 74 2.87 0.74 3.72
CA PHE A 74 1.53 0.20 3.99
C PHE A 74 1.69 -1.12 4.73
N PRO A 75 1.55 -1.17 6.06
CA PRO A 75 1.56 -2.44 6.79
C PRO A 75 0.33 -3.27 6.43
N MET A 76 0.53 -4.55 6.14
CA MET A 76 -0.52 -5.52 5.87
C MET A 76 -0.89 -6.26 7.16
N GLN A 77 -1.99 -5.88 7.79
CA GLN A 77 -2.52 -6.52 8.99
C GLN A 77 -4.00 -6.89 8.78
N PRO A 78 -4.32 -8.19 8.73
CA PRO A 78 -3.42 -9.34 8.80
C PRO A 78 -2.49 -9.45 7.60
N ILE A 79 -1.42 -10.22 7.73
CA ILE A 79 -0.53 -10.57 6.61
C ILE A 79 -1.37 -11.24 5.54
N ARG A 80 -1.28 -10.74 4.31
CA ARG A 80 -2.08 -11.19 3.17
C ARG A 80 -1.42 -10.84 1.85
N GLU A 81 -1.91 -11.40 0.78
CA GLU A 81 -1.60 -10.92 -0.56
C GLU A 81 -2.03 -9.45 -0.69
N ALA A 82 -1.11 -8.61 -1.11
CA ALA A 82 -1.36 -7.21 -1.35
C ALA A 82 -1.79 -6.99 -2.80
N GLN A 83 -2.81 -6.17 -2.98
CA GLN A 83 -3.31 -5.73 -4.28
C GLN A 83 -3.40 -4.22 -4.28
N PHE A 84 -2.72 -3.59 -5.21
CA PHE A 84 -2.62 -2.15 -5.34
C PHE A 84 -3.01 -1.71 -6.76
N TRP A 85 -3.49 -0.51 -6.89
CA TRP A 85 -3.81 0.14 -8.15
C TRP A 85 -3.27 1.57 -8.14
N MET A 86 -3.22 2.20 -9.31
CA MET A 86 -2.75 3.57 -9.45
C MET A 86 -3.89 4.57 -9.70
N HIS A 87 -5.13 4.20 -9.34
CA HIS A 87 -6.29 5.08 -9.44
C HIS A 87 -6.01 6.42 -8.73
N ASN A 88 -6.25 7.53 -9.39
CA ASN A 88 -5.96 8.88 -8.88
C ASN A 88 -4.48 9.14 -8.49
N THR A 89 -3.56 8.22 -8.74
CA THR A 89 -2.13 8.41 -8.48
C THR A 89 -1.46 8.95 -9.73
N ILE A 90 -1.18 10.25 -9.72
CA ILE A 90 -0.79 11.04 -10.89
C ILE A 90 0.71 11.00 -11.22
N ILE A 91 1.49 10.26 -10.45
CA ILE A 91 2.92 10.02 -10.66
C ILE A 91 3.18 8.51 -10.71
N PRO A 92 4.15 8.03 -11.51
CA PRO A 92 4.54 6.64 -11.50
C PRO A 92 5.30 6.29 -10.22
N LEU A 93 5.17 5.06 -9.74
CA LEU A 93 5.74 4.58 -8.47
C LEU A 93 6.44 3.24 -8.64
N ASP A 94 7.50 3.02 -7.86
CA ASP A 94 8.04 1.69 -7.59
C ASP A 94 7.30 1.12 -6.36
N MET A 95 6.71 -0.06 -6.48
CA MET A 95 6.07 -0.81 -5.41
C MET A 95 6.97 -1.96 -4.99
N LEU A 96 7.44 -1.96 -3.75
CA LEU A 96 8.27 -3.00 -3.15
C LEU A 96 7.41 -3.81 -2.19
N PHE A 97 7.16 -5.08 -2.53
CA PHE A 97 6.39 -6.00 -1.70
C PHE A 97 7.32 -6.72 -0.72
N ILE A 98 7.06 -6.60 0.58
CA ILE A 98 7.99 -6.98 1.65
C ILE A 98 7.42 -8.13 2.47
N ARG A 99 8.17 -9.24 2.57
CA ARG A 99 7.83 -10.41 3.38
C ARG A 99 7.98 -10.14 4.87
N THR A 100 7.48 -11.03 5.69
CA THR A 100 7.58 -10.97 7.17
C THR A 100 9.01 -11.02 7.69
N ASP A 101 9.95 -11.62 6.94
CA ASP A 101 11.37 -11.64 7.26
C ASP A 101 12.11 -10.37 6.82
N GLY A 102 11.41 -9.42 6.19
CA GLY A 102 11.96 -8.17 5.69
C GLY A 102 12.52 -8.24 4.28
N THR A 103 12.56 -9.41 3.64
CA THR A 103 13.06 -9.50 2.26
C THR A 103 12.07 -8.95 1.25
N ILE A 104 12.56 -8.32 0.20
CA ILE A 104 11.74 -7.83 -0.90
C ILE A 104 11.37 -9.03 -1.79
N ALA A 105 10.08 -9.35 -1.82
CA ALA A 105 9.54 -10.44 -2.63
C ALA A 105 9.48 -10.08 -4.11
N ARG A 106 9.07 -8.84 -4.40
CA ARG A 106 8.85 -8.35 -5.76
C ARG A 106 8.98 -6.84 -5.80
N ILE A 107 9.46 -6.32 -6.93
CA ILE A 107 9.46 -4.90 -7.27
C ILE A 107 8.70 -4.72 -8.58
N THR A 108 7.73 -3.83 -8.60
CA THR A 108 6.98 -3.44 -9.78
C THR A 108 7.05 -1.92 -9.94
N THR A 109 7.26 -1.44 -11.17
CA THR A 109 7.11 -0.02 -11.49
C THR A 109 5.75 0.18 -12.13
N ALA A 110 4.84 0.83 -11.41
CA ALA A 110 3.48 1.10 -11.83
C ALA A 110 3.37 2.44 -12.53
N LYS A 111 2.59 2.47 -13.61
CA LYS A 111 2.34 3.71 -14.38
C LYS A 111 1.32 4.58 -13.67
N ALA A 112 1.48 5.90 -13.80
CA ALA A 112 0.48 6.84 -13.30
C ALA A 112 -0.91 6.56 -13.90
N LEU A 113 -1.95 6.68 -13.08
CA LEU A 113 -3.36 6.55 -13.45
C LEU A 113 -3.74 5.20 -14.08
N ASP A 114 -2.98 4.15 -13.79
CA ASP A 114 -3.30 2.79 -14.25
C ASP A 114 -4.29 2.14 -13.27
N ASP A 115 -5.46 1.73 -13.77
CA ASP A 115 -6.49 1.04 -13.00
C ASP A 115 -6.26 -0.49 -12.94
N GLY A 116 -5.18 -0.99 -13.53
CA GLY A 116 -4.74 -2.38 -13.39
C GLY A 116 -4.33 -2.68 -11.94
N ILE A 117 -4.38 -3.96 -11.58
CA ILE A 117 -4.00 -4.41 -10.24
C ILE A 117 -2.56 -4.92 -10.25
N ASP A 118 -1.72 -4.30 -9.43
CA ASP A 118 -0.41 -4.80 -9.06
C ASP A 118 -0.52 -5.68 -7.81
N SER A 119 -0.24 -6.97 -7.95
CA SER A 119 -0.33 -7.94 -6.86
C SER A 119 1.05 -8.37 -6.37
N SER A 120 1.16 -8.62 -5.06
CA SER A 120 2.36 -9.26 -4.50
C SER A 120 2.53 -10.71 -4.95
N GLY A 121 1.45 -11.40 -5.35
CA GLY A 121 1.45 -12.81 -5.75
C GLY A 121 1.69 -13.79 -4.59
N GLU A 122 1.94 -13.30 -3.39
CA GLU A 122 2.13 -14.06 -2.16
C GLU A 122 1.75 -13.20 -0.95
N PRO A 123 1.47 -13.78 0.23
CA PRO A 123 1.26 -13.00 1.45
C PRO A 123 2.51 -12.19 1.81
N VAL A 124 2.32 -10.90 2.10
CA VAL A 124 3.38 -9.97 2.47
C VAL A 124 3.03 -9.21 3.74
N ALA A 125 4.05 -8.70 4.43
CA ALA A 125 3.91 -7.93 5.65
C ALA A 125 3.70 -6.45 5.40
N ALA A 126 4.23 -5.92 4.28
CA ALA A 126 4.08 -4.52 3.93
C ALA A 126 4.31 -4.29 2.42
N VAL A 127 3.84 -3.14 1.94
CA VAL A 127 4.20 -2.59 0.64
C VAL A 127 4.86 -1.25 0.86
N LEU A 128 5.99 -1.00 0.21
CA LEU A 128 6.68 0.29 0.21
C LEU A 128 6.59 0.90 -1.17
N GLU A 129 6.02 2.10 -1.25
CA GLU A 129 5.97 2.90 -2.47
C GLU A 129 7.06 3.97 -2.46
N LEU A 130 7.85 4.00 -3.52
CA LEU A 130 8.89 4.98 -3.81
C LEU A 130 8.59 5.68 -5.15
N GLY A 131 9.22 6.80 -5.42
CA GLY A 131 9.17 7.38 -6.76
C GLY A 131 9.71 6.40 -7.81
N ALA A 132 9.07 6.33 -8.98
CA ALA A 132 9.44 5.39 -10.04
C ALA A 132 10.91 5.51 -10.44
N GLY A 133 11.56 4.35 -10.63
CA GLY A 133 12.98 4.25 -10.99
C GLY A 133 13.93 4.42 -9.81
N ARG A 134 13.44 4.72 -8.60
CA ARG A 134 14.30 4.89 -7.43
C ARG A 134 15.00 3.60 -7.03
N ALA A 135 14.28 2.49 -7.02
CA ALA A 135 14.87 1.19 -6.70
C ALA A 135 16.02 0.85 -7.67
N ALA A 136 15.80 0.99 -8.96
CA ALA A 136 16.82 0.72 -9.98
C ALA A 136 18.02 1.67 -9.86
N ALA A 137 17.79 2.97 -9.64
CA ALA A 137 18.85 3.97 -9.50
C ALA A 137 19.76 3.70 -8.29
N LEU A 138 19.22 3.09 -7.23
CA LEU A 138 19.97 2.72 -6.02
C LEU A 138 20.51 1.27 -6.07
N GLY A 139 20.19 0.50 -7.12
CA GLY A 139 20.58 -0.91 -7.21
C GLY A 139 19.83 -1.82 -6.23
N ILE A 140 18.68 -1.37 -5.72
CA ILE A 140 17.81 -2.17 -4.86
C ILE A 140 17.12 -3.24 -5.72
N LYS A 141 17.12 -4.48 -5.23
CA LYS A 141 16.63 -5.65 -5.96
C LYS A 141 15.73 -6.52 -5.08
N GLU A 142 14.98 -7.39 -5.73
CA GLU A 142 14.30 -8.50 -5.06
C GLU A 142 15.31 -9.33 -4.28
N GLY A 143 14.95 -9.73 -3.06
CA GLY A 143 15.84 -10.42 -2.11
C GLY A 143 16.61 -9.48 -1.18
N ASP A 144 16.73 -8.18 -1.49
CA ASP A 144 17.29 -7.20 -0.56
C ASP A 144 16.41 -7.09 0.69
N ARG A 145 16.99 -6.60 1.80
CA ARG A 145 16.33 -6.58 3.09
C ARG A 145 15.91 -5.18 3.49
N VAL A 146 14.63 -5.06 3.82
CA VAL A 146 14.04 -3.87 4.45
C VAL A 146 14.05 -4.04 5.96
N GLU A 147 14.55 -3.03 6.66
CA GLU A 147 14.51 -2.91 8.11
C GLU A 147 13.63 -1.73 8.51
N TRP A 148 12.51 -2.04 9.14
CA TRP A 148 11.54 -1.09 9.65
C TRP A 148 10.91 -1.63 10.93
N GLN A 149 10.86 -0.80 12.00
CA GLN A 149 10.34 -1.24 13.30
C GLN A 149 8.85 -1.63 13.28
N GLY A 150 8.08 -1.02 12.37
CA GLY A 150 6.64 -1.28 12.22
C GLY A 150 6.31 -2.50 11.36
N LEU A 151 7.30 -3.28 10.89
CA LEU A 151 7.05 -4.42 10.02
C LEU A 151 6.24 -5.49 10.76
N PRO A 152 5.03 -5.86 10.28
CA PRO A 152 4.24 -6.93 10.87
C PRO A 152 5.00 -8.25 10.87
N ARG A 153 4.92 -8.94 11.99
CA ARG A 153 5.51 -10.28 12.17
C ARG A 153 4.38 -11.31 12.16
N GLY A 154 4.62 -12.41 11.49
CA GLY A 154 3.71 -13.55 11.47
C GLY A 154 3.64 -14.30 12.79
#